data_30e52ec3473797b3818c92e061e5a852
#
_entry.id   30e52ec3473797b3818c92e061e5a852
#
_cell.length_a   1.000
_cell.length_b   1.000
_cell.length_c   1.000
_cell.angle_alpha   90.00
_cell.angle_beta   90.00
_cell.angle_gamma   90.00
#
_symmetry.space_group_name_H-M   'P 1'
#
loop_
_entity.id
_entity.type
_entity.pdbx_description
1 polymer ?
#
loop_
_entity_poly.entity_id
_entity_poly.type
_entity_poly.pdbx_seq_one_letter_code
_entity_poly.pdbx_strand_id
1 'polypeptide(L)'
;MIEEQPGVNWQDLQLRVATILRECGLLPEVSRSLRLARGTVEIDVYATDPTTTPPAVYLCECKRWRSRVPQAEVQAFRTRISDAGAHFGFFISANGFQSGAFEVVEHTNVHLLDWQEFQNLFLERWCRTYWIPSLRTCGDRLAGYVDPAGSDAAIREAHGEPLKPAEAVGL
;
A
#
# COMPACT_ATOMS: atom_id res chain seq x y z
N MET A 1 -1.02 7.22 4.26
CA MET A 1 -1.73 8.28 5.00
C MET A 1 -2.87 7.63 5.76
N ILE A 2 -2.94 7.81 7.05
CA ILE A 2 -4.07 7.31 7.84
C ILE A 2 -5.20 8.32 7.70
N GLU A 3 -6.30 7.93 7.09
CA GLU A 3 -7.48 8.77 6.89
C GLU A 3 -8.67 8.20 7.67
N GLU A 4 -9.37 9.05 8.41
CA GLU A 4 -10.52 8.63 9.23
C GLU A 4 -11.70 8.13 8.39
N GLN A 5 -11.88 8.64 7.17
CA GLN A 5 -13.02 8.34 6.32
C GLN A 5 -12.63 7.44 5.14
N PRO A 6 -13.41 6.40 4.82
CA PRO A 6 -13.13 5.48 3.72
C PRO A 6 -13.41 6.06 2.32
N GLY A 7 -13.49 7.39 2.21
CA GLY A 7 -13.81 8.07 0.97
C GLY A 7 -15.27 8.51 0.85
N VAL A 8 -15.59 9.33 -0.18
CA VAL A 8 -16.93 9.91 -0.38
C VAL A 8 -17.87 8.91 -1.08
N ASN A 9 -17.32 8.10 -2.00
CA ASN A 9 -18.05 7.08 -2.76
C ASN A 9 -17.21 5.80 -2.92
N TRP A 10 -17.74 4.80 -3.64
CA TRP A 10 -17.04 3.52 -3.82
C TRP A 10 -15.79 3.63 -4.72
N GLN A 11 -15.81 4.52 -5.73
CA GLN A 11 -14.64 4.77 -6.59
C GLN A 11 -13.51 5.41 -5.80
N ASP A 12 -13.83 6.36 -4.91
CA ASP A 12 -12.85 6.99 -4.04
C ASP A 12 -12.21 5.97 -3.08
N LEU A 13 -12.99 5.03 -2.54
CA LEU A 13 -12.46 3.93 -1.73
C LEU A 13 -11.48 3.07 -2.52
N GLN A 14 -11.80 2.69 -3.76
CA GLN A 14 -10.89 1.92 -4.64
C GLN A 14 -9.57 2.67 -4.87
N LEU A 15 -9.65 3.97 -5.17
CA LEU A 15 -8.45 4.81 -5.41
C LEU A 15 -7.59 4.94 -4.16
N ARG A 16 -8.19 5.06 -2.97
CA ARG A 16 -7.46 5.13 -1.69
C ARG A 16 -6.78 3.80 -1.36
N VAL A 17 -7.47 2.67 -1.57
CA VAL A 17 -6.88 1.33 -1.45
C VAL A 17 -5.69 1.19 -2.39
N ALA A 18 -5.84 1.55 -3.66
CA ALA A 18 -4.76 1.49 -4.63
C ALA A 18 -3.58 2.42 -4.25
N THR A 19 -3.86 3.59 -3.67
CA THR A 19 -2.82 4.53 -3.22
C THR A 19 -2.00 3.94 -2.08
N ILE A 20 -2.64 3.37 -1.05
CA ILE A 20 -1.94 2.71 0.06
C ILE A 20 -1.07 1.57 -0.46
N LEU A 21 -1.60 0.71 -1.34
CA LEU A 21 -0.83 -0.39 -1.91
C LEU A 21 0.37 0.11 -2.71
N ARG A 22 0.22 1.17 -3.51
CA ARG A 22 1.33 1.79 -4.26
C ARG A 22 2.39 2.36 -3.34
N GLU A 23 2.00 3.08 -2.30
CA GLU A 23 2.92 3.64 -1.31
C GLU A 23 3.64 2.53 -0.50
N CYS A 24 3.02 1.36 -0.38
CA CYS A 24 3.64 0.14 0.13
C CYS A 24 4.55 -0.58 -0.87
N GLY A 25 4.78 -0.03 -2.08
CA GLY A 25 5.65 -0.60 -3.09
C GLY A 25 5.04 -1.73 -3.91
N LEU A 26 3.71 -1.93 -3.87
CA LEU A 26 2.99 -2.81 -4.77
C LEU A 26 2.66 -2.07 -6.08
N LEU A 27 2.27 -2.82 -7.11
CA LEU A 27 1.85 -2.32 -8.42
C LEU A 27 0.33 -2.50 -8.57
N PRO A 28 -0.50 -1.54 -8.13
CA PRO A 28 -1.95 -1.64 -8.20
C PRO A 28 -2.50 -1.18 -9.55
N GLU A 29 -3.55 -1.87 -10.00
CA GLU A 29 -4.41 -1.52 -11.13
C GLU A 29 -5.87 -1.47 -10.64
N VAL A 30 -6.58 -0.38 -10.91
CA VAL A 30 -7.99 -0.20 -10.52
C VAL A 30 -8.90 -0.65 -11.66
N SER A 31 -10.03 -1.26 -11.33
CA SER A 31 -11.05 -1.76 -12.27
C SER A 31 -10.46 -2.68 -13.35
N ARG A 32 -9.60 -3.61 -12.91
CA ARG A 32 -8.96 -4.56 -13.83
C ARG A 32 -9.89 -5.71 -14.21
N SER A 33 -10.07 -5.90 -15.51
CA SER A 33 -10.79 -7.05 -16.05
C SER A 33 -9.88 -8.28 -16.09
N LEU A 34 -10.26 -9.37 -15.42
CA LEU A 34 -9.55 -10.64 -15.41
C LEU A 34 -10.38 -11.73 -16.11
N ARG A 35 -9.74 -12.52 -16.96
CA ARG A 35 -10.33 -13.72 -17.52
C ARG A 35 -10.06 -14.89 -16.56
N LEU A 36 -11.10 -15.38 -15.93
CA LEU A 36 -11.06 -16.54 -15.03
C LEU A 36 -11.64 -17.79 -15.71
N ALA A 37 -11.55 -18.93 -15.03
CA ALA A 37 -12.08 -20.20 -15.54
C ALA A 37 -13.60 -20.15 -15.84
N ARG A 38 -14.36 -19.31 -15.12
CA ARG A 38 -15.82 -19.17 -15.23
C ARG A 38 -16.26 -17.94 -16.02
N GLY A 39 -15.36 -17.25 -16.71
CA GLY A 39 -15.66 -16.05 -17.49
C GLY A 39 -14.76 -14.86 -17.14
N THR A 40 -15.19 -13.69 -17.59
CA THR A 40 -14.48 -12.43 -17.29
C THR A 40 -15.13 -11.73 -16.11
N VAL A 41 -14.33 -11.25 -15.18
CA VAL A 41 -14.77 -10.51 -13.99
C VAL A 41 -13.95 -9.24 -13.86
N GLU A 42 -14.58 -8.16 -13.43
CA GLU A 42 -13.90 -6.94 -13.03
C GLU A 42 -13.52 -7.03 -11.55
N ILE A 43 -12.27 -6.69 -11.24
CA ILE A 43 -11.71 -6.64 -9.89
C ILE A 43 -11.49 -5.17 -9.54
N ASP A 44 -11.99 -4.75 -8.39
CA ASP A 44 -11.93 -3.35 -7.94
C ASP A 44 -10.49 -2.83 -7.86
N VAL A 45 -9.61 -3.58 -7.18
CA VAL A 45 -8.16 -3.31 -7.19
C VAL A 45 -7.40 -4.63 -7.29
N TYR A 46 -6.62 -4.76 -8.35
CA TYR A 46 -5.64 -5.83 -8.55
C TYR A 46 -4.25 -5.28 -8.23
N ALA A 47 -3.43 -5.98 -7.48
CA ALA A 47 -2.06 -5.55 -7.26
C ALA A 47 -1.08 -6.72 -7.28
N THR A 48 0.16 -6.45 -7.71
CA THR A 48 1.27 -7.40 -7.61
C THR A 48 2.35 -6.85 -6.70
N ASP A 49 2.97 -7.75 -5.93
CA ASP A 49 4.15 -7.44 -5.14
C ASP A 49 5.41 -7.86 -5.90
N PRO A 50 6.17 -6.90 -6.47
CA PRO A 50 7.36 -7.22 -7.25
C PRO A 50 8.55 -7.67 -6.37
N THR A 51 8.43 -7.57 -5.04
CA THR A 51 9.52 -7.95 -4.12
C THR A 51 9.58 -9.45 -3.84
N THR A 52 8.54 -10.21 -4.24
CA THR A 52 8.48 -11.67 -4.11
C THR A 52 8.76 -12.37 -5.44
N THR A 53 9.25 -13.61 -5.39
CA THR A 53 9.51 -14.44 -6.58
C THR A 53 8.85 -15.81 -6.41
N PRO A 54 7.82 -16.14 -7.21
CA PRO A 54 7.12 -15.28 -8.17
C PRO A 54 6.41 -14.11 -7.50
N PRO A 55 6.04 -13.04 -8.24
CA PRO A 55 5.30 -11.90 -7.69
C PRO A 55 3.99 -12.33 -7.05
N ALA A 56 3.78 -11.93 -5.80
CA ALA A 56 2.53 -12.22 -5.10
C ALA A 56 1.38 -11.36 -5.64
N VAL A 57 0.22 -11.99 -5.82
CA VAL A 57 -0.99 -11.34 -6.36
C VAL A 57 -1.97 -11.06 -5.24
N TYR A 58 -2.48 -9.83 -5.20
CA TYR A 58 -3.45 -9.30 -4.26
C TYR A 58 -4.70 -8.87 -5.02
N LEU A 59 -5.88 -9.30 -4.58
CA LEU A 59 -7.15 -8.81 -5.08
C LEU A 59 -7.90 -8.11 -3.95
N CYS A 60 -8.43 -6.92 -4.24
CA CYS A 60 -9.26 -6.19 -3.29
C CYS A 60 -10.66 -5.98 -3.89
N GLU A 61 -11.68 -6.19 -3.07
CA GLU A 61 -13.08 -5.84 -3.33
C GLU A 61 -13.45 -4.72 -2.35
N CYS A 62 -14.07 -3.64 -2.85
CA CYS A 62 -14.37 -2.44 -2.10
C CYS A 62 -15.88 -2.19 -2.07
N LYS A 63 -16.52 -2.28 -0.90
CA LYS A 63 -17.96 -2.04 -0.75
C LYS A 63 -18.25 -0.87 0.19
N ARG A 64 -18.94 0.13 -0.35
CA ARG A 64 -19.46 1.24 0.43
C ARG A 64 -20.99 1.23 0.47
N TRP A 65 -21.54 0.08 0.86
CA TRP A 65 -22.97 -0.07 1.03
C TRP A 65 -23.45 0.51 2.36
N ARG A 66 -24.74 0.88 2.44
CA ARG A 66 -25.36 1.31 3.70
C ARG A 66 -25.61 0.15 4.66
N SER A 67 -25.72 -1.07 4.15
CA SER A 67 -25.91 -2.30 4.91
C SER A 67 -24.59 -3.08 5.00
N ARG A 68 -24.55 -4.00 5.98
CA ARG A 68 -23.45 -4.97 6.11
C ARG A 68 -23.40 -5.90 4.91
N VAL A 69 -22.20 -6.25 4.47
CA VAL A 69 -21.98 -7.18 3.37
C VAL A 69 -22.47 -8.58 3.74
N PRO A 70 -23.36 -9.20 2.93
CA PRO A 70 -23.87 -10.53 3.22
C PRO A 70 -22.86 -11.63 2.89
N GLN A 71 -23.03 -12.79 3.51
CA GLN A 71 -22.22 -13.98 3.33
C GLN A 71 -22.06 -14.38 1.84
N ALA A 72 -23.11 -14.25 1.03
CA ALA A 72 -23.09 -14.63 -0.38
C ALA A 72 -22.06 -13.83 -1.21
N GLU A 73 -21.89 -12.53 -0.93
CA GLU A 73 -20.90 -11.69 -1.60
C GLU A 73 -19.48 -12.13 -1.24
N VAL A 74 -19.24 -12.44 0.03
CA VAL A 74 -17.94 -12.93 0.51
C VAL A 74 -17.61 -14.29 -0.10
N GLN A 75 -18.60 -15.19 -0.21
CA GLN A 75 -18.47 -16.47 -0.90
C GLN A 75 -18.07 -16.30 -2.37
N ALA A 76 -18.73 -15.37 -3.07
CA ALA A 76 -18.42 -15.05 -4.46
C ALA A 76 -17.00 -14.50 -4.61
N PHE A 77 -16.58 -13.61 -3.71
CA PHE A 77 -15.23 -13.06 -3.71
C PHE A 77 -14.18 -14.13 -3.44
N ARG A 78 -14.38 -14.99 -2.45
CA ARG A 78 -13.50 -16.13 -2.17
C ARG A 78 -13.32 -17.02 -3.41
N THR A 79 -14.41 -17.28 -4.15
CA THR A 79 -14.34 -18.05 -5.40
C THR A 79 -13.45 -17.34 -6.43
N ARG A 80 -13.57 -16.01 -6.58
CA ARG A 80 -12.72 -15.21 -7.50
C ARG A 80 -11.26 -15.29 -7.10
N ILE A 81 -10.92 -15.23 -5.81
CA ILE A 81 -9.55 -15.37 -5.30
C ILE A 81 -8.96 -16.72 -5.71
N SER A 82 -9.70 -17.80 -5.50
CA SER A 82 -9.29 -19.15 -5.88
C SER A 82 -9.12 -19.30 -7.40
N ASP A 83 -10.12 -18.85 -8.18
CA ASP A 83 -10.09 -18.96 -9.66
C ASP A 83 -8.98 -18.10 -10.29
N ALA A 84 -8.59 -17.00 -9.64
CA ALA A 84 -7.49 -16.13 -10.08
C ALA A 84 -6.10 -16.63 -9.65
N GLY A 85 -6.02 -17.63 -8.77
CA GLY A 85 -4.75 -18.05 -8.14
C GLY A 85 -4.11 -16.92 -7.31
N ALA A 86 -4.92 -16.04 -6.74
CA ALA A 86 -4.41 -14.92 -5.96
C ALA A 86 -3.89 -15.38 -4.59
N HIS A 87 -2.80 -14.75 -4.15
CA HIS A 87 -2.14 -15.08 -2.89
C HIS A 87 -2.90 -14.49 -1.69
N PHE A 88 -3.52 -13.31 -1.86
CA PHE A 88 -4.28 -12.63 -0.82
C PHE A 88 -5.55 -12.00 -1.41
N GLY A 89 -6.64 -12.07 -0.67
CA GLY A 89 -7.90 -11.38 -0.93
C GLY A 89 -8.23 -10.43 0.21
N PHE A 90 -8.52 -9.17 -0.11
CA PHE A 90 -8.97 -8.17 0.87
C PHE A 90 -10.35 -7.69 0.48
N PHE A 91 -11.34 -7.99 1.31
CA PHE A 91 -12.69 -7.45 1.16
C PHE A 91 -12.86 -6.28 2.12
N ILE A 92 -12.88 -5.06 1.60
CA ILE A 92 -12.93 -3.83 2.39
C ILE A 92 -14.35 -3.29 2.37
N SER A 93 -14.97 -3.14 3.55
CA SER A 93 -16.34 -2.64 3.70
C SER A 93 -16.43 -1.44 4.62
N ALA A 94 -17.14 -0.38 4.20
CA ALA A 94 -17.38 0.79 5.04
C ALA A 94 -18.35 0.52 6.21
N ASN A 95 -19.23 -0.49 6.09
CA ASN A 95 -20.26 -0.80 7.11
C ASN A 95 -20.14 -2.24 7.66
N GLY A 96 -18.99 -2.88 7.44
CA GLY A 96 -18.69 -4.22 7.97
C GLY A 96 -19.46 -5.34 7.29
N PHE A 97 -19.53 -6.49 7.95
CA PHE A 97 -20.02 -7.76 7.42
C PHE A 97 -21.07 -8.37 8.32
N GLN A 98 -21.93 -9.21 7.76
CA GLN A 98 -22.84 -10.05 8.53
C GLN A 98 -22.05 -11.16 9.25
N SER A 99 -22.56 -11.67 10.37
CA SER A 99 -21.85 -12.68 11.19
C SER A 99 -21.42 -13.91 10.40
N GLY A 100 -22.29 -14.48 9.59
CA GLY A 100 -21.98 -15.66 8.76
C GLY A 100 -20.93 -15.41 7.67
N ALA A 101 -20.57 -14.15 7.36
CA ALA A 101 -19.51 -13.85 6.41
C ALA A 101 -18.12 -14.23 6.94
N PHE A 102 -17.91 -14.14 8.24
CA PHE A 102 -16.62 -14.48 8.87
C PHE A 102 -16.34 -15.99 8.81
N GLU A 103 -17.37 -16.82 8.96
CA GLU A 103 -17.25 -18.29 8.86
C GLU A 103 -16.75 -18.73 7.48
N VAL A 104 -17.14 -18.00 6.43
CA VAL A 104 -16.75 -18.30 5.04
C VAL A 104 -15.26 -18.15 4.78
N VAL A 105 -14.59 -17.27 5.52
CA VAL A 105 -13.18 -16.96 5.30
C VAL A 105 -12.24 -17.63 6.31
N GLU A 106 -12.77 -18.37 7.25
CA GLU A 106 -11.94 -19.16 8.18
C GLU A 106 -11.03 -20.11 7.42
N HIS A 107 -9.76 -20.14 7.81
CA HIS A 107 -8.73 -20.96 7.18
C HIS A 107 -8.50 -20.70 5.68
N THR A 108 -8.79 -19.48 5.22
CA THR A 108 -8.54 -19.05 3.84
C THR A 108 -7.54 -17.89 3.80
N ASN A 109 -7.16 -17.49 2.60
CA ASN A 109 -6.32 -16.32 2.32
C ASN A 109 -7.15 -15.04 2.06
N VAL A 110 -8.41 -15.00 2.49
CA VAL A 110 -9.31 -13.86 2.36
C VAL A 110 -9.49 -13.18 3.71
N HIS A 111 -9.31 -11.87 3.74
CA HIS A 111 -9.43 -11.03 4.92
C HIS A 111 -10.63 -10.08 4.75
N LEU A 112 -11.51 -10.06 5.74
CA LEU A 112 -12.63 -9.12 5.83
C LEU A 112 -12.21 -7.96 6.72
N LEU A 113 -12.16 -6.76 6.16
CA LEU A 113 -11.58 -5.59 6.83
C LEU A 113 -12.51 -4.39 6.70
N ASP A 114 -12.60 -3.60 7.75
CA ASP A 114 -13.04 -2.23 7.59
C ASP A 114 -11.89 -1.33 7.07
N TRP A 115 -12.20 -0.06 6.84
CA TRP A 115 -11.20 0.89 6.33
C TRP A 115 -10.01 1.08 7.25
N GLN A 116 -10.25 1.14 8.57
CA GLN A 116 -9.20 1.33 9.56
C GLN A 116 -8.32 0.07 9.71
N GLU A 117 -8.95 -1.10 9.72
CA GLU A 117 -8.26 -2.38 9.78
C GLU A 117 -7.36 -2.58 8.55
N PHE A 118 -7.83 -2.20 7.34
CA PHE A 118 -7.02 -2.25 6.13
C PHE A 118 -5.79 -1.33 6.24
N GLN A 119 -5.95 -0.09 6.70
CA GLN A 119 -4.82 0.82 6.92
C GLN A 119 -3.83 0.27 7.94
N ASN A 120 -4.32 -0.26 9.05
CA ASN A 120 -3.48 -0.82 10.12
C ASN A 120 -2.67 -2.03 9.63
N LEU A 121 -3.26 -2.88 8.80
CA LEU A 121 -2.58 -4.04 8.20
C LEU A 121 -1.37 -3.63 7.37
N PHE A 122 -1.45 -2.53 6.64
CA PHE A 122 -0.37 -2.04 5.79
C PHE A 122 0.54 -0.99 6.44
N LEU A 123 0.22 -0.52 7.65
CA LEU A 123 0.89 0.61 8.30
C LEU A 123 2.41 0.43 8.42
N GLU A 124 2.88 -0.70 8.90
CA GLU A 124 4.32 -0.95 9.06
C GLU A 124 5.05 -0.92 7.72
N ARG A 125 4.49 -1.60 6.72
CA ARG A 125 5.05 -1.61 5.36
C ARG A 125 5.05 -0.21 4.76
N TRP A 126 3.96 0.54 4.90
CA TRP A 126 3.82 1.93 4.45
C TRP A 126 4.84 2.86 5.11
N CYS A 127 5.02 2.78 6.43
CA CYS A 127 6.04 3.54 7.15
C CYS A 127 7.45 3.29 6.57
N ARG A 128 7.78 2.03 6.33
CA ARG A 128 9.11 1.63 5.86
C ARG A 128 9.37 2.02 4.39
N THR A 129 8.36 1.86 3.52
CA THR A 129 8.54 2.02 2.06
C THR A 129 8.28 3.43 1.57
N TYR A 130 7.44 4.19 2.26
CA TYR A 130 6.99 5.51 1.82
C TYR A 130 7.31 6.61 2.82
N TRP A 131 6.84 6.51 4.06
CA TRP A 131 6.88 7.62 5.01
C TRP A 131 8.30 7.97 5.45
N ILE A 132 9.08 7.00 5.92
CA ILE A 132 10.47 7.22 6.35
C ILE A 132 11.35 7.73 5.20
N PRO A 133 11.33 7.13 3.99
CA PRO A 133 12.08 7.68 2.85
C PRO A 133 11.66 9.10 2.47
N SER A 134 10.35 9.41 2.52
CA SER A 134 9.84 10.76 2.23
C SER A 134 10.34 11.79 3.23
N LEU A 135 10.37 11.46 4.53
CA LEU A 135 10.92 12.33 5.57
C LEU A 135 12.41 12.57 5.37
N ARG A 136 13.20 11.55 5.03
CA ARG A 136 14.64 11.69 4.75
C ARG A 136 14.86 12.64 3.58
N THR A 137 14.17 12.41 2.45
CA THR A 137 14.26 13.29 1.28
C THR A 137 13.88 14.74 1.60
N CYS A 138 12.87 14.95 2.44
CA CYS A 138 12.48 16.29 2.88
C CYS A 138 13.56 16.91 3.79
N GLY A 139 14.12 16.13 4.72
CA GLY A 139 15.21 16.56 5.60
C GLY A 139 16.48 16.95 4.83
N ASP A 140 16.90 16.12 3.85
CA ASP A 140 18.06 16.39 3.00
C ASP A 140 17.90 17.70 2.19
N ARG A 141 16.69 17.94 1.67
CA ARG A 141 16.39 19.20 0.97
C ARG A 141 16.44 20.42 1.88
N LEU A 142 15.95 20.30 3.11
CA LEU A 142 16.01 21.38 4.11
C LEU A 142 17.46 21.65 4.55
N ALA A 143 18.25 20.60 4.79
CA ALA A 143 19.67 20.72 5.14
C ALA A 143 20.44 21.46 4.04
N GLY A 144 20.25 21.11 2.77
CA GLY A 144 20.87 21.80 1.64
C GLY A 144 20.45 23.26 1.47
N TYR A 145 19.26 23.64 1.95
CA TYR A 145 18.79 25.03 1.94
C TYR A 145 19.35 25.85 3.10
N VAL A 146 19.50 25.25 4.29
CA VAL A 146 19.99 25.93 5.51
C VAL A 146 21.51 26.04 5.53
N ASP A 147 22.22 25.07 4.95
CA ASP A 147 23.69 25.07 4.88
C ASP A 147 24.19 24.54 3.53
N PRO A 148 24.13 25.37 2.48
CA PRO A 148 24.55 24.98 1.14
C PRO A 148 26.07 24.70 1.01
N ALA A 149 26.89 25.02 2.04
CA ALA A 149 28.37 24.87 2.02
C ALA A 149 28.92 24.03 3.18
N GLY A 150 28.13 23.66 4.20
CA GLY A 150 28.67 23.26 5.50
C GLY A 150 28.57 21.79 5.87
N SER A 151 27.64 21.05 5.32
CA SER A 151 27.37 19.67 5.79
C SER A 151 28.53 18.70 5.52
N ASP A 152 29.25 18.84 4.41
CA ASP A 152 30.40 17.98 4.10
C ASP A 152 31.61 18.28 4.98
N ALA A 153 31.82 19.53 5.38
CA ALA A 153 32.93 19.92 6.26
C ALA A 153 32.71 19.44 7.70
N ALA A 154 31.50 19.63 8.25
CA ALA A 154 31.16 19.23 9.61
C ALA A 154 31.14 17.69 9.79
N ILE A 155 30.69 16.94 8.78
CA ILE A 155 30.70 15.47 8.82
C ILE A 155 32.13 14.93 8.73
N ARG A 156 33.00 15.52 7.90
CA ARG A 156 34.44 15.16 7.80
C ARG A 156 35.21 15.45 9.07
N GLU A 157 34.93 16.60 9.71
CA GLU A 157 35.54 16.96 10.99
C GLU A 157 35.10 16.00 12.12
N ALA A 158 33.85 15.58 12.14
CA ALA A 158 33.33 14.60 13.09
C ALA A 158 33.92 13.18 12.89
N HIS A 159 34.37 12.84 11.69
CA HIS A 159 35.01 11.56 11.36
C HIS A 159 36.55 11.61 11.34
N GLY A 160 37.15 12.75 11.70
CA GLY A 160 38.60 12.86 11.86
C GLY A 160 39.39 12.82 10.54
N GLU A 161 38.78 13.11 9.40
CA GLU A 161 39.50 13.22 8.14
C GLU A 161 40.22 14.57 8.04
N PRO A 162 41.52 14.59 7.72
CA PRO A 162 42.29 15.83 7.62
C PRO A 162 41.84 16.67 6.41
N LEU A 163 41.61 17.96 6.63
CA LEU A 163 41.32 18.93 5.57
C LEU A 163 42.47 18.93 4.55
N LYS A 164 42.18 18.71 3.28
CA LYS A 164 43.14 18.93 2.20
C LYS A 164 43.53 20.41 2.16
N PRO A 165 44.86 20.75 2.13
CA PRO A 165 45.26 22.13 2.01
C PRO A 165 44.76 22.71 0.69
N ALA A 166 44.26 23.96 0.74
CA ALA A 166 43.84 24.70 -0.44
C ALA A 166 45.01 24.78 -1.40
N GLU A 167 44.86 24.27 -2.62
CA GLU A 167 45.82 24.50 -3.69
C GLU A 167 45.91 26.02 -3.95
N ALA A 168 47.07 26.59 -3.68
CA ALA A 168 47.34 27.96 -4.00
C ALA A 168 47.28 28.16 -5.52
N VAL A 169 46.30 28.94 -5.97
CA VAL A 169 46.22 29.40 -7.36
C VAL A 169 47.43 30.32 -7.58
N GLY A 170 48.45 29.78 -8.25
CA GLY A 170 49.61 30.55 -8.69
C GLY A 170 49.20 31.59 -9.75
N LEU A 171 49.75 32.76 -9.58
CA LEU A 171 49.77 33.89 -10.52
C LEU A 171 50.31 33.47 -11.90
#